data_bf22bb2af2ca2c73250bf5f75fdd8a84
#
_entry.id   bf22bb2af2ca2c73250bf5f75fdd8a84
#
_cell.length_a   1.000
_cell.length_b   1.000
_cell.length_c   1.000
_cell.angle_alpha   90.00
_cell.angle_beta   90.00
_cell.angle_gamma   90.00
#
_symmetry.space_group_name_H-M   'P 1'
#
loop_
_entity.id
_entity.type
_entity.pdbx_description
1 polymer ?
#
loop_
_entity_poly.entity_id
_entity_poly.type
_entity_poly.pdbx_seq_one_letter_code
_entity_poly.pdbx_strand_id
1 'polypeptide(L)'
;ELIKRKWKSSVFAWKGSHGAVSFSPNGKYLVTVMQENAVHGWRIRDKTNMAMAGYPSKVKSFAWVGETPFLVTSGADEAICWPFDGKCGPMERSPVCLGKYNNIMVTQVHSLPRENAVFAGYRDGSVLLAEINENNSGILIRGSTGAEVTALSVSSTGSYIFIGDDHGNVLWSPLWA
;
A
#
# COMPACT_ATOMS: atom_id res chain seq x y z
N GLU A 1 -19.87 20.31 20.32
CA GLU A 1 -19.32 21.23 19.28
C GLU A 1 -19.32 20.61 17.88
N LEU A 2 -19.01 19.33 17.69
CA LEU A 2 -19.02 18.67 16.38
C LEU A 2 -20.41 18.68 15.70
N ILE A 3 -21.49 18.57 16.48
CA ILE A 3 -22.87 18.50 15.97
C ILE A 3 -23.37 19.83 15.39
N LYS A 4 -22.77 20.96 15.77
CA LYS A 4 -23.15 22.30 15.30
C LYS A 4 -22.45 22.76 14.03
N ARG A 5 -21.46 22.01 13.51
CA ARG A 5 -20.74 22.36 12.28
C ARG A 5 -21.58 22.06 11.05
N LYS A 6 -21.72 23.04 10.16
CA LYS A 6 -22.28 22.79 8.81
C LYS A 6 -21.28 21.94 8.03
N TRP A 7 -21.64 20.71 7.74
CA TRP A 7 -20.85 19.81 6.89
C TRP A 7 -20.95 20.25 5.44
N LYS A 8 -19.80 20.53 4.81
CA LYS A 8 -19.70 20.71 3.36
C LYS A 8 -19.20 19.41 2.76
N SER A 9 -19.95 18.87 1.83
CA SER A 9 -19.56 17.67 1.06
C SER A 9 -19.11 18.05 -0.34
N SER A 10 -18.24 17.21 -0.90
CA SER A 10 -17.79 17.31 -2.29
C SER A 10 -17.71 15.91 -2.87
N VAL A 11 -18.18 15.74 -4.10
CA VAL A 11 -18.13 14.46 -4.79
C VAL A 11 -16.93 14.45 -5.71
N PHE A 12 -16.16 13.34 -5.64
CA PHE A 12 -15.09 12.98 -6.57
C PHE A 12 -15.61 11.77 -7.34
N ALA A 13 -16.00 11.97 -8.60
CA ALA A 13 -16.64 10.93 -9.39
C ALA A 13 -15.63 10.23 -10.30
N TRP A 14 -15.71 8.92 -10.32
CA TRP A 14 -15.03 8.06 -11.27
C TRP A 14 -15.89 6.82 -11.55
N LYS A 15 -15.71 6.22 -12.72
CA LYS A 15 -16.43 4.99 -13.09
C LYS A 15 -15.88 3.79 -12.32
N GLY A 16 -16.72 2.84 -12.02
CA GLY A 16 -16.37 1.59 -11.36
C GLY A 16 -16.70 1.59 -9.87
N SER A 17 -16.44 0.47 -9.21
CA SER A 17 -16.68 0.26 -7.79
C SER A 17 -15.41 0.52 -6.98
N HIS A 18 -15.52 1.36 -5.97
CA HIS A 18 -14.43 1.71 -5.07
C HIS A 18 -14.41 0.76 -3.87
N GLY A 19 -13.32 0.00 -3.72
CA GLY A 19 -13.16 -1.00 -2.64
C GLY A 19 -12.61 -0.42 -1.34
N ALA A 20 -11.71 0.55 -1.44
CA ALA A 20 -11.14 1.26 -0.29
C ALA A 20 -10.68 2.65 -0.70
N VAL A 21 -10.64 3.58 0.24
CA VAL A 21 -10.21 4.98 0.03
C VAL A 21 -9.23 5.41 1.11
N SER A 22 -8.30 6.30 0.78
CA SER A 22 -7.39 6.91 1.74
C SER A 22 -6.95 8.31 1.31
N PHE A 23 -6.69 9.15 2.30
CA PHE A 23 -5.98 10.41 2.07
C PHE A 23 -4.47 10.19 2.10
N SER A 24 -3.73 10.95 1.29
CA SER A 24 -2.29 11.05 1.48
C SER A 24 -1.98 11.68 2.86
N PRO A 25 -0.84 11.34 3.50
CA PRO A 25 -0.49 11.88 4.82
C PRO A 25 -0.48 13.41 4.89
N ASN A 26 -0.14 14.08 3.79
CA ASN A 26 -0.15 15.55 3.69
C ASN A 26 -1.53 16.13 3.33
N GLY A 27 -2.58 15.32 3.22
CA GLY A 27 -3.94 15.75 2.90
C GLY A 27 -4.15 16.33 1.49
N LYS A 28 -3.18 16.23 0.59
CA LYS A 28 -3.27 16.84 -0.76
C LYS A 28 -3.98 15.96 -1.78
N TYR A 29 -3.97 14.64 -1.56
CA TYR A 29 -4.50 13.65 -2.49
C TYR A 29 -5.49 12.72 -1.80
N LEU A 30 -6.47 12.28 -2.55
CA LEU A 30 -7.37 11.19 -2.22
C LEU A 30 -7.09 10.06 -3.22
N VAL A 31 -6.94 8.83 -2.73
CA VAL A 31 -6.74 7.65 -3.58
C VAL A 31 -7.74 6.57 -3.26
N THR A 32 -8.03 5.74 -4.25
CA THR A 32 -8.95 4.62 -4.11
C THR A 32 -8.43 3.42 -4.91
N VAL A 33 -8.55 2.23 -4.32
CA VAL A 33 -8.45 0.98 -5.06
C VAL A 33 -9.83 0.60 -5.58
N MET A 34 -9.85 0.02 -6.75
CA MET A 34 -11.08 -0.23 -7.48
C MET A 34 -11.30 -1.73 -7.73
N GLN A 35 -12.47 -2.04 -8.30
CA GLN A 35 -12.77 -3.39 -8.77
C GLN A 35 -11.84 -3.79 -9.92
N GLU A 36 -11.43 -2.83 -10.74
CA GLU A 36 -10.49 -2.99 -11.84
C GLU A 36 -9.04 -3.11 -11.30
N ASN A 37 -8.14 -3.63 -12.13
CA ASN A 37 -6.71 -3.73 -11.81
C ASN A 37 -6.03 -2.37 -11.92
N ALA A 38 -6.45 -1.42 -11.10
CA ALA A 38 -5.96 -0.05 -11.09
C ALA A 38 -6.16 0.61 -9.73
N VAL A 39 -5.38 1.67 -9.50
CA VAL A 39 -5.60 2.65 -8.44
C VAL A 39 -5.97 3.97 -9.08
N HIS A 40 -7.00 4.61 -8.56
CA HIS A 40 -7.41 5.94 -9.00
C HIS A 40 -7.22 6.97 -7.90
N GLY A 41 -6.97 8.22 -8.26
CA GLY A 41 -6.79 9.28 -7.28
C GLY A 41 -7.17 10.64 -7.80
N TRP A 42 -7.26 11.59 -6.87
CA TRP A 42 -7.53 12.99 -7.16
C TRP A 42 -6.64 13.91 -6.32
N ARG A 43 -6.19 14.98 -6.93
CA ARG A 43 -5.65 16.11 -6.19
C ARG A 43 -6.83 16.93 -5.64
N ILE A 44 -6.92 17.07 -4.32
CA ILE A 44 -8.13 17.56 -3.64
C ILE A 44 -8.45 19.00 -4.00
N ARG A 45 -7.43 19.88 -4.14
CA ARG A 45 -7.62 21.33 -4.32
C ARG A 45 -8.39 21.69 -5.61
N ASP A 46 -8.22 20.92 -6.68
CA ASP A 46 -8.75 21.23 -8.01
C ASP A 46 -9.42 20.03 -8.68
N LYS A 47 -9.53 18.90 -7.96
CA LYS A 47 -10.14 17.65 -8.42
C LYS A 47 -9.50 17.05 -9.68
N THR A 48 -8.27 17.44 -10.01
CA THR A 48 -7.50 16.79 -11.07
C THR A 48 -7.35 15.32 -10.73
N ASN A 49 -7.82 14.45 -11.62
CA ASN A 49 -7.74 13.00 -11.43
C ASN A 49 -6.43 12.43 -11.99
N MET A 50 -6.08 11.23 -11.52
CA MET A 50 -4.93 10.46 -11.93
C MET A 50 -5.25 8.97 -11.87
N ALA A 51 -4.68 8.19 -12.79
CA ALA A 51 -4.87 6.75 -12.85
C ALA A 51 -3.51 6.05 -12.87
N MET A 52 -3.36 5.10 -11.97
CA MET A 52 -2.20 4.22 -11.86
C MET A 52 -2.65 2.82 -12.28
N ALA A 53 -2.29 2.42 -13.48
CA ALA A 53 -2.73 1.18 -14.12
C ALA A 53 -1.54 0.30 -14.49
N GLY A 54 -1.82 -0.88 -15.07
CA GLY A 54 -0.79 -1.84 -15.48
C GLY A 54 -0.59 -2.98 -14.49
N TYR A 55 -1.45 -3.09 -13.49
CA TYR A 55 -1.40 -4.21 -12.55
C TYR A 55 -1.88 -5.51 -13.20
N PRO A 56 -1.13 -6.62 -13.03
CA PRO A 56 -1.58 -7.93 -13.52
C PRO A 56 -2.77 -8.49 -12.74
N SER A 57 -3.02 -7.99 -11.53
CA SER A 57 -4.10 -8.44 -10.65
C SER A 57 -4.73 -7.25 -9.92
N LYS A 58 -5.88 -7.50 -9.29
CA LYS A 58 -6.56 -6.51 -8.46
C LYS A 58 -5.68 -6.08 -7.28
N VAL A 59 -5.61 -4.78 -7.05
CA VAL A 59 -4.97 -4.22 -5.85
C VAL A 59 -5.88 -4.48 -4.65
N LYS A 60 -5.44 -5.35 -3.75
CA LYS A 60 -6.18 -5.74 -2.54
C LYS A 60 -5.76 -4.94 -1.31
N SER A 61 -4.53 -4.45 -1.30
CA SER A 61 -3.91 -3.76 -0.17
C SER A 61 -3.06 -2.60 -0.63
N PHE A 62 -3.08 -1.52 0.14
CA PHE A 62 -2.21 -0.36 -0.06
C PHE A 62 -1.92 0.33 1.27
N ALA A 63 -0.78 1.03 1.34
CA ALA A 63 -0.36 1.82 2.50
C ALA A 63 0.42 3.05 2.07
N TRP A 64 0.41 4.08 2.91
CA TRP A 64 1.29 5.24 2.76
C TRP A 64 2.58 5.01 3.51
N VAL A 65 3.71 5.39 2.92
CA VAL A 65 5.07 5.14 3.43
C VAL A 65 5.88 6.41 3.45
N GLY A 66 6.64 6.60 4.52
CA GLY A 66 7.62 7.65 4.66
C GLY A 66 7.04 9.04 4.91
N GLU A 67 7.92 9.99 5.24
CA GLU A 67 7.59 11.41 5.32
C GLU A 67 7.33 11.99 3.92
N THR A 68 8.11 11.60 2.93
CA THR A 68 7.85 11.83 1.52
C THR A 68 6.85 10.77 1.06
N PRO A 69 5.60 11.17 0.75
CA PRO A 69 4.54 10.19 0.62
C PRO A 69 4.72 9.32 -0.62
N PHE A 70 5.02 8.06 -0.40
CA PHE A 70 4.84 6.99 -1.38
C PHE A 70 3.55 6.24 -1.07
N LEU A 71 2.80 5.91 -2.12
CA LEU A 71 1.69 4.97 -2.02
C LEU A 71 2.21 3.59 -2.44
N VAL A 72 2.37 2.69 -1.50
CA VAL A 72 2.69 1.30 -1.81
C VAL A 72 1.41 0.49 -2.04
N THR A 73 1.44 -0.41 -3.00
CA THR A 73 0.29 -1.22 -3.41
C THR A 73 0.69 -2.67 -3.68
N SER A 74 -0.24 -3.59 -3.44
CA SER A 74 -0.18 -4.99 -3.88
C SER A 74 -0.68 -5.13 -5.32
N GLY A 75 -0.82 -6.36 -5.82
CA GLY A 75 -1.45 -6.68 -7.11
C GLY A 75 -0.46 -6.97 -8.25
N ALA A 76 0.83 -7.04 -7.96
CA ALA A 76 1.89 -7.49 -8.85
C ALA A 76 2.81 -8.48 -8.11
N ASP A 77 3.82 -9.01 -8.77
CA ASP A 77 4.86 -9.85 -8.15
C ASP A 77 5.92 -9.05 -7.38
N GLU A 78 5.72 -7.74 -7.30
CA GLU A 78 6.48 -6.77 -6.53
C GLU A 78 5.53 -5.81 -5.83
N ALA A 79 5.94 -5.21 -4.72
CA ALA A 79 5.23 -4.08 -4.12
C ALA A 79 5.49 -2.82 -4.97
N ILE A 80 4.44 -2.19 -5.47
CA ILE A 80 4.54 -1.05 -6.38
C ILE A 80 4.41 0.25 -5.58
N CYS A 81 5.47 1.06 -5.56
CA CYS A 81 5.56 2.30 -4.79
C CYS A 81 5.42 3.52 -5.71
N TRP A 82 4.29 4.19 -5.67
CA TRP A 82 4.00 5.39 -6.44
C TRP A 82 4.44 6.66 -5.69
N PRO A 83 5.28 7.53 -6.29
CA PRO A 83 5.74 8.75 -5.64
C PRO A 83 4.66 9.86 -5.68
N PHE A 84 4.29 10.40 -4.52
CA PHE A 84 3.31 11.48 -4.36
C PHE A 84 3.92 12.81 -3.87
N ASP A 85 5.23 12.94 -3.90
CA ASP A 85 5.99 14.12 -3.46
C ASP A 85 5.99 15.28 -4.47
N GLY A 86 5.63 15.01 -5.73
CA GLY A 86 5.60 16.00 -6.81
C GLY A 86 4.33 16.85 -6.85
N LYS A 87 4.35 17.92 -7.67
CA LYS A 87 3.18 18.80 -7.91
C LYS A 87 2.01 18.09 -8.59
N CYS A 88 2.31 17.05 -9.39
CA CYS A 88 1.33 16.26 -10.15
C CYS A 88 1.12 14.86 -9.56
N GLY A 89 1.59 14.61 -8.32
CA GLY A 89 1.55 13.26 -7.73
C GLY A 89 2.41 12.29 -8.54
N PRO A 90 1.91 11.07 -8.80
CA PRO A 90 2.66 10.03 -9.51
C PRO A 90 2.67 10.18 -11.04
N MET A 91 1.91 11.14 -11.60
CA MET A 91 1.79 11.29 -13.05
C MET A 91 3.12 11.68 -13.69
N GLU A 92 3.43 11.09 -14.86
CA GLU A 92 4.68 11.28 -15.60
C GLU A 92 5.93 10.78 -14.85
N ARG A 93 5.72 9.91 -13.86
CA ARG A 93 6.80 9.32 -13.06
C ARG A 93 6.65 7.79 -13.00
N SER A 94 7.78 7.10 -13.05
CA SER A 94 7.79 5.64 -12.86
C SER A 94 7.66 5.30 -11.38
N PRO A 95 6.89 4.26 -11.03
CA PRO A 95 6.90 3.71 -9.70
C PRO A 95 8.23 3.03 -9.39
N VAL A 96 8.55 2.90 -8.11
CA VAL A 96 9.62 2.03 -7.62
C VAL A 96 8.99 0.66 -7.32
N CYS A 97 9.59 -0.41 -7.83
CA CYS A 97 9.14 -1.78 -7.59
C CYS A 97 10.06 -2.44 -6.56
N LEU A 98 9.49 -3.04 -5.52
CA LEU A 98 10.23 -3.56 -4.37
C LEU A 98 9.88 -5.02 -4.06
N GLY A 99 10.86 -5.73 -3.50
CA GLY A 99 10.61 -7.04 -2.92
C GLY A 99 10.26 -8.12 -3.95
N LYS A 100 10.90 -8.12 -5.12
CA LYS A 100 10.71 -9.22 -6.06
C LYS A 100 11.17 -10.54 -5.45
N TYR A 101 10.24 -11.48 -5.33
CA TYR A 101 10.50 -12.76 -4.68
C TYR A 101 9.85 -13.90 -5.45
N ASN A 102 10.67 -14.70 -6.15
CA ASN A 102 10.26 -15.90 -6.90
C ASN A 102 9.07 -15.70 -7.86
N ASN A 103 8.84 -14.48 -8.36
CA ASN A 103 7.68 -14.09 -9.19
C ASN A 103 6.33 -14.43 -8.53
N ILE A 104 6.26 -14.40 -7.20
CA ILE A 104 5.06 -14.69 -6.44
C ILE A 104 4.30 -13.38 -6.19
N MET A 105 2.99 -13.41 -6.37
CA MET A 105 2.10 -12.26 -6.23
C MET A 105 2.12 -11.68 -4.80
N VAL A 106 2.34 -10.39 -4.68
CA VAL A 106 2.15 -9.62 -3.45
C VAL A 106 0.64 -9.44 -3.22
N THR A 107 0.17 -9.88 -2.07
CA THR A 107 -1.25 -9.85 -1.68
C THR A 107 -1.55 -8.78 -0.64
N GLN A 108 -0.60 -8.52 0.27
CA GLN A 108 -0.71 -7.51 1.32
C GLN A 108 0.53 -6.65 1.39
N VAL A 109 0.35 -5.36 1.73
CA VAL A 109 1.45 -4.43 1.98
C VAL A 109 1.17 -3.62 3.25
N HIS A 110 2.22 -3.27 3.99
CA HIS A 110 2.13 -2.37 5.13
C HIS A 110 3.44 -1.59 5.30
N SER A 111 3.34 -0.34 5.72
CA SER A 111 4.52 0.49 6.00
C SER A 111 5.14 0.15 7.34
N LEU A 112 6.46 0.23 7.44
CA LEU A 112 7.14 0.31 8.73
C LEU A 112 7.04 1.76 9.23
N PRO A 113 6.44 2.02 10.40
CA PRO A 113 6.27 3.38 10.90
C PRO A 113 7.60 4.12 11.04
N ARG A 114 7.63 5.37 10.59
CA ARG A 114 8.79 6.31 10.63
C ARG A 114 9.95 5.92 9.72
N GLU A 115 9.82 4.86 8.93
CA GLU A 115 10.85 4.39 8.02
C GLU A 115 10.36 4.44 6.57
N ASN A 116 11.29 4.55 5.63
CA ASN A 116 11.00 4.41 4.20
C ASN A 116 11.04 2.92 3.81
N ALA A 117 10.30 2.10 4.54
CA ALA A 117 10.33 0.65 4.39
C ALA A 117 8.91 0.06 4.38
N VAL A 118 8.78 -1.06 3.67
CA VAL A 118 7.52 -1.72 3.35
C VAL A 118 7.62 -3.20 3.68
N PHE A 119 6.62 -3.73 4.37
CA PHE A 119 6.37 -5.16 4.42
C PHE A 119 5.50 -5.56 3.24
N ALA A 120 5.91 -6.59 2.52
CA ALA A 120 5.16 -7.24 1.47
C ALA A 120 4.86 -8.69 1.87
N GLY A 121 3.58 -9.05 1.92
CA GLY A 121 3.11 -10.41 2.14
C GLY A 121 2.66 -11.02 0.82
N TYR A 122 3.00 -12.29 0.61
CA TYR A 122 2.86 -12.98 -0.67
C TYR A 122 1.83 -14.09 -0.62
N ARG A 123 1.45 -14.53 -1.82
CA ARG A 123 0.47 -15.62 -2.01
C ARG A 123 0.93 -16.96 -1.45
N ASP A 124 2.22 -17.20 -1.32
CA ASP A 124 2.76 -18.44 -0.76
C ASP A 124 2.98 -18.39 0.76
N GLY A 125 2.61 -17.27 1.41
CA GLY A 125 2.77 -17.04 2.84
C GLY A 125 4.08 -16.39 3.25
N SER A 126 5.01 -16.18 2.32
CA SER A 126 6.24 -15.44 2.64
C SER A 126 5.96 -13.97 2.94
N VAL A 127 6.85 -13.34 3.71
CA VAL A 127 6.82 -11.91 4.03
C VAL A 127 8.22 -11.34 3.95
N LEU A 128 8.39 -10.29 3.17
CA LEU A 128 9.63 -9.53 3.05
C LEU A 128 9.48 -8.13 3.65
N LEU A 129 10.57 -7.61 4.19
CA LEU A 129 10.75 -6.18 4.49
C LEU A 129 11.71 -5.60 3.44
N ALA A 130 11.31 -4.56 2.74
CA ALA A 130 12.11 -3.88 1.73
C ALA A 130 12.14 -2.37 1.97
N GLU A 131 13.31 -1.75 1.82
CA GLU A 131 13.47 -0.30 1.86
C GLU A 131 13.19 0.31 0.49
N ILE A 132 12.59 1.51 0.48
CA ILE A 132 12.42 2.31 -0.75
C ILE A 132 13.75 2.99 -1.07
N ASN A 133 14.64 2.24 -1.72
CA ASN A 133 15.95 2.71 -2.18
C ASN A 133 16.28 2.11 -3.56
N GLU A 134 17.40 2.51 -4.14
CA GLU A 134 17.82 2.05 -5.47
C GLU A 134 18.18 0.55 -5.54
N ASN A 135 18.47 -0.07 -4.40
CA ASN A 135 18.94 -1.46 -4.37
C ASN A 135 17.82 -2.49 -4.40
N ASN A 136 16.56 -2.09 -4.14
CA ASN A 136 15.34 -2.94 -4.15
C ASN A 136 15.47 -4.27 -3.41
N SER A 137 16.48 -4.42 -2.55
CA SER A 137 16.72 -5.63 -1.78
C SER A 137 15.74 -5.73 -0.61
N GLY A 138 15.25 -6.94 -0.39
CA GLY A 138 14.36 -7.24 0.73
C GLY A 138 15.00 -8.22 1.72
N ILE A 139 14.62 -8.11 2.98
CA ILE A 139 14.96 -9.06 4.04
C ILE A 139 13.77 -10.01 4.20
N LEU A 140 14.02 -11.31 4.12
CA LEU A 140 12.98 -12.32 4.36
C LEU A 140 12.66 -12.38 5.87
N ILE A 141 11.44 -11.98 6.23
CA ILE A 141 10.93 -11.99 7.61
C ILE A 141 10.27 -13.34 7.94
N ARG A 142 9.52 -13.88 6.96
CA ARG A 142 8.84 -15.18 7.07
C ARG A 142 9.02 -15.93 5.76
N GLY A 143 9.43 -17.19 5.83
CA GLY A 143 9.49 -18.08 4.66
C GLY A 143 8.10 -18.51 4.20
N SER A 144 8.05 -19.16 3.02
CA SER A 144 6.82 -19.72 2.48
C SER A 144 6.19 -20.74 3.44
N THR A 145 4.86 -20.65 3.58
CA THR A 145 4.05 -21.61 4.38
C THR A 145 3.01 -22.34 3.52
N GLY A 146 2.86 -21.94 2.26
CA GLY A 146 1.82 -22.43 1.38
C GLY A 146 0.45 -21.81 1.59
N ALA A 147 0.29 -20.91 2.58
CA ALA A 147 -0.97 -20.22 2.89
C ALA A 147 -0.85 -18.72 2.52
N GLU A 148 -1.80 -18.21 1.71
CA GLU A 148 -1.78 -16.81 1.25
C GLU A 148 -1.82 -15.83 2.44
N VAL A 149 -0.95 -14.81 2.45
CA VAL A 149 -1.06 -13.70 3.40
C VAL A 149 -2.29 -12.87 3.05
N THR A 150 -3.28 -12.87 3.93
CA THR A 150 -4.57 -12.17 3.73
C THR A 150 -4.71 -10.92 4.58
N ALA A 151 -3.89 -10.79 5.63
CA ALA A 151 -3.85 -9.62 6.49
C ALA A 151 -2.42 -9.37 6.97
N LEU A 152 -2.03 -8.10 7.04
CA LEU A 152 -0.72 -7.68 7.52
C LEU A 152 -0.86 -6.35 8.25
N SER A 153 -0.30 -6.27 9.44
CA SER A 153 -0.31 -5.04 10.24
C SER A 153 0.97 -4.91 11.04
N VAL A 154 1.39 -3.67 11.23
CA VAL A 154 2.56 -3.32 12.06
C VAL A 154 2.08 -2.40 13.17
N SER A 155 2.58 -2.60 14.40
CA SER A 155 2.25 -1.72 15.51
C SER A 155 2.68 -0.28 15.22
N SER A 156 1.99 0.70 15.79
CA SER A 156 2.30 2.13 15.61
C SER A 156 3.72 2.52 16.06
N THR A 157 4.32 1.72 16.93
CA THR A 157 5.70 1.87 17.40
C THR A 157 6.73 1.24 16.46
N GLY A 158 6.31 0.42 15.49
CA GLY A 158 7.20 -0.38 14.66
C GLY A 158 7.82 -1.59 15.37
N SER A 159 7.31 -1.95 16.56
CA SER A 159 7.93 -3.00 17.39
C SER A 159 7.43 -4.40 17.07
N TYR A 160 6.24 -4.54 16.50
CA TYR A 160 5.59 -5.83 16.25
C TYR A 160 4.96 -5.90 14.89
N ILE A 161 4.99 -7.10 14.30
CA ILE A 161 4.25 -7.43 13.08
C ILE A 161 3.21 -8.50 13.37
N PHE A 162 2.05 -8.39 12.74
CA PHE A 162 0.97 -9.38 12.73
C PHE A 162 0.75 -9.83 11.30
N ILE A 163 0.67 -11.14 11.07
CA ILE A 163 0.48 -11.75 9.76
C ILE A 163 -0.67 -12.74 9.87
N GLY A 164 -1.76 -12.47 9.15
CA GLY A 164 -2.89 -13.39 9.00
C GLY A 164 -2.81 -14.11 7.66
N ASP A 165 -3.23 -15.38 7.62
CA ASP A 165 -3.24 -16.19 6.40
C ASP A 165 -4.64 -16.79 6.12
N ASP A 166 -4.82 -17.34 4.91
CA ASP A 166 -6.08 -17.95 4.47
C ASP A 166 -6.39 -19.30 5.11
N HIS A 167 -5.45 -19.86 5.89
CA HIS A 167 -5.70 -21.04 6.73
C HIS A 167 -6.25 -20.67 8.12
N GLY A 168 -6.46 -19.36 8.40
CA GLY A 168 -7.01 -18.88 9.68
C GLY A 168 -5.96 -18.70 10.78
N ASN A 169 -4.67 -18.77 10.46
CA ASN A 169 -3.63 -18.52 11.43
C ASN A 169 -3.34 -17.03 11.54
N VAL A 170 -3.00 -16.58 12.75
CA VAL A 170 -2.45 -15.25 13.02
C VAL A 170 -1.12 -15.40 13.74
N LEU A 171 -0.05 -15.01 13.07
CA LEU A 171 1.28 -14.92 13.65
C LEU A 171 1.47 -13.52 14.23
N TRP A 172 2.01 -13.47 15.45
CA TRP A 172 2.56 -12.28 16.11
C TRP A 172 4.07 -12.45 16.29
N SER A 173 4.85 -11.43 15.94
CA SER A 173 6.30 -11.46 16.13
C SER A 173 6.85 -10.08 16.52
N PRO A 174 7.81 -9.99 17.46
CA PRO A 174 8.63 -8.79 17.61
C PRO A 174 9.49 -8.61 16.35
N LEU A 175 9.71 -7.36 15.96
CA LEU A 175 10.57 -6.98 14.82
C LEU A 175 12.02 -6.76 15.27
N TRP A 176 12.21 -6.43 16.53
CA TRP A 176 13.51 -6.15 17.11
C TRP A 176 13.68 -7.00 18.38
N ALA A 177 14.83 -7.63 18.53
CA ALA A 177 15.23 -8.36 19.72
C ALA A 177 16.06 -7.47 20.65
#